data_1b7b3cbcc9c1c65d7130a466e907374f
#
_entry.id   1b7b3cbcc9c1c65d7130a466e907374f
#
_cell.length_a   1.000
_cell.length_b   1.000
_cell.length_c   1.000
_cell.angle_alpha   90.00
_cell.angle_beta   90.00
_cell.angle_gamma   90.00
#
_symmetry.space_group_name_H-M   'P 1'
#
loop_
_entity.id
_entity.type
_entity.pdbx_description
1 polymer ?
#
loop_
_entity_poly.entity_id
_entity_poly.type
_entity_poly.pdbx_seq_one_letter_code
_entity_poly.pdbx_strand_id
1 'polypeptide(L)'
;MPGERKGFQHRVHREHRGEQTRWDIPRCWSETALDLNLESGNWKRFGGASGAGELSVVRFETERMPPSFDVRVDDLTGTRAEPRGGAENQSVSPGSGTTFYIETFGCQMNAHDSEKVAGVLLGRGYQQVADIEAAKVVFYNTCSIREKAAQKVFSRLGEFRKHPDHGKVIGVLGCVAQQEGEEIFERAPWVSLVCGSASYSKLPTLLAELEAGNRRVTGLDTDTDETFETEITRRDNPFRAYLTIIEGCDKSCAYCVVPYTRGPERSRSSASVLEEVRKLADAGYSEIQLLGQTVNSYRDPAARGMTFAELLVAVAAVRGIRRVRFTTSHPRDFGRDIVEAIDSVPALCDHVHLPVQSGSTRVLRAMQRTYTRDEYLEKIALIRSARRSISVTSDIIVGFPGETEEDVAETLSLLEAAQYDGVFAFQYSPRPNTASLQMGDTIPAEEKGRRLALVQDRQREIQIARNNELVGQTFEVLVDGASRRRASPAGGPGQWAGRTSSNRILNLSSPHAGLLGQYIQVRVTRASPNSLIGEHVN
;
A
#
# COMPACT_ATOMS: atom_id res chain seq x y z
N MET A 1 -26.65 44.73 -41.87
CA MET A 1 -27.22 46.07 -41.50
C MET A 1 -27.35 46.10 -39.99
N PRO A 2 -26.95 47.19 -39.36
CA PRO A 2 -26.38 47.25 -38.01
C PRO A 2 -27.31 47.92 -36.98
N GLY A 3 -26.90 47.93 -35.71
CA GLY A 3 -27.44 48.78 -34.64
C GLY A 3 -26.95 48.25 -33.29
N GLU A 4 -26.05 48.81 -32.77
CA GLU A 4 -25.67 49.93 -31.89
C GLU A 4 -25.74 49.59 -30.41
N ARG A 5 -24.61 49.57 -29.79
CA ARG A 5 -23.98 50.24 -28.63
C ARG A 5 -24.89 51.02 -27.65
N LYS A 6 -24.56 50.83 -26.36
CA LYS A 6 -24.38 51.79 -25.24
C LYS A 6 -24.15 50.94 -23.98
N GLY A 7 -23.13 50.97 -23.20
CA GLY A 7 -22.27 52.05 -22.71
C GLY A 7 -22.83 52.63 -21.40
N PHE A 8 -22.39 52.15 -20.20
CA PHE A 8 -22.41 52.98 -18.98
C PHE A 8 -21.27 52.57 -18.03
N GLN A 9 -20.36 53.52 -17.90
CA GLN A 9 -19.40 53.59 -16.79
C GLN A 9 -20.09 54.23 -15.59
N HIS A 10 -19.84 53.73 -14.38
CA HIS A 10 -19.82 54.58 -13.20
C HIS A 10 -18.75 54.14 -12.22
N ARG A 11 -17.87 55.06 -11.99
CA ARG A 11 -16.78 55.14 -11.03
C ARG A 11 -17.36 55.77 -9.76
N VAL A 12 -17.14 55.13 -8.58
CA VAL A 12 -17.16 55.88 -7.33
C VAL A 12 -16.06 55.32 -6.41
N HIS A 13 -15.13 56.22 -6.11
CA HIS A 13 -14.18 56.12 -4.99
C HIS A 13 -14.90 56.18 -3.64
N ARG A 14 -14.44 55.41 -2.67
CA ARG A 14 -14.34 55.88 -1.28
C ARG A 14 -13.35 55.02 -0.48
N GLU A 15 -12.35 55.72 0.01
CA GLU A 15 -11.46 55.32 1.11
C GLU A 15 -12.24 55.16 2.41
N HIS A 16 -11.89 54.16 3.23
CA HIS A 16 -11.93 54.32 4.68
C HIS A 16 -10.84 53.46 5.34
N ARG A 17 -10.16 54.17 6.23
CA ARG A 17 -9.06 53.79 7.11
C ARG A 17 -9.40 52.64 8.05
N GLY A 18 -8.49 51.74 8.28
CA GLY A 18 -7.73 51.39 9.42
C GLY A 18 -8.46 51.05 10.73
N GLU A 19 -8.34 49.80 11.13
CA GLU A 19 -8.21 49.44 12.55
C GLU A 19 -7.41 48.15 12.67
N GLN A 20 -6.20 48.32 13.21
CA GLN A 20 -5.34 47.22 13.66
C GLN A 20 -5.85 46.74 15.02
N THR A 21 -6.37 45.54 15.12
CA THR A 21 -6.53 44.86 16.39
C THR A 21 -5.31 44.00 16.66
N ARG A 22 -4.54 44.46 17.60
CA ARG A 22 -3.33 43.86 18.19
C ARG A 22 -3.80 42.80 19.19
N TRP A 23 -3.40 41.54 18.98
CA TRP A 23 -3.52 40.50 20.01
C TRP A 23 -2.20 40.39 20.75
N ASP A 24 -2.23 40.68 22.06
CA ASP A 24 -1.12 40.54 22.98
C ASP A 24 -0.88 39.06 23.27
N ILE A 25 0.34 38.59 22.95
CA ILE A 25 0.88 37.30 23.39
C ILE A 25 1.71 37.58 24.65
N PRO A 26 1.53 36.84 25.75
CA PRO A 26 2.36 37.00 26.93
C PRO A 26 3.80 36.53 26.67
N ARG A 27 4.74 37.43 26.85
CA ARG A 27 6.19 37.13 26.92
C ARG A 27 6.47 36.41 28.23
N CYS A 28 7.00 35.20 28.14
CA CYS A 28 7.84 34.60 29.15
C CYS A 28 8.69 33.54 28.49
N TRP A 29 9.91 33.87 28.20
CA TRP A 29 11.13 33.02 28.27
C TRP A 29 12.32 33.89 27.89
N SER A 30 13.15 34.12 28.89
CA SER A 30 14.38 34.89 28.82
C SER A 30 15.51 34.08 28.15
N GLU A 31 16.25 34.81 27.35
CA GLU A 31 17.54 34.55 26.73
C GLU A 31 18.46 33.59 27.49
N THR A 32 18.90 32.53 26.79
CA THR A 32 20.31 32.09 26.86
C THR A 32 20.74 31.66 25.47
N ALA A 33 21.53 32.50 24.86
CA ALA A 33 22.23 32.22 23.60
C ALA A 33 23.23 31.09 23.83
N LEU A 34 23.20 30.06 23.01
CA LEU A 34 24.27 29.08 22.83
C LEU A 34 24.71 29.16 21.37
N ASP A 35 25.82 29.86 21.16
CA ASP A 35 26.62 29.82 19.94
C ASP A 35 27.15 28.39 19.75
N LEU A 36 26.67 27.70 18.73
CA LEU A 36 27.25 26.45 18.26
C LEU A 36 28.18 26.73 17.07
N ASN A 37 29.44 26.84 17.35
CA ASN A 37 30.51 26.88 16.35
C ASN A 37 30.87 25.41 15.99
N LEU A 38 30.54 24.97 14.81
CA LEU A 38 30.82 23.64 14.25
C LEU A 38 32.11 23.69 13.43
N GLU A 39 33.26 23.63 14.09
CA GLU A 39 34.50 23.14 13.47
C GLU A 39 35.41 22.47 14.50
N SER A 40 35.89 21.28 14.10
CA SER A 40 36.95 20.47 14.72
C SER A 40 36.68 19.82 16.09
N GLY A 41 36.61 18.50 16.07
CA GLY A 41 36.55 17.62 17.23
C GLY A 41 37.73 17.76 18.17
N ASN A 42 37.46 18.35 19.33
CA ASN A 42 38.27 18.15 20.52
C ASN A 42 37.49 18.62 21.77
N TRP A 43 37.12 17.69 22.61
CA TRP A 43 36.45 17.97 23.88
C TRP A 43 37.47 18.25 24.96
N LYS A 44 37.59 19.49 25.43
CA LYS A 44 38.28 19.82 26.67
C LYS A 44 37.31 19.82 27.83
N ARG A 45 37.64 19.00 28.84
CA ARG A 45 37.00 19.01 30.16
C ARG A 45 37.26 20.32 30.88
N PHE A 46 36.24 20.91 31.47
CA PHE A 46 36.40 21.81 32.62
C PHE A 46 35.85 21.09 33.85
N GLY A 47 36.68 20.91 34.85
CA GLY A 47 36.37 20.32 36.12
C GLY A 47 35.95 21.36 37.14
N GLY A 48 35.16 20.92 38.11
CA GLY A 48 34.85 21.69 39.33
C GLY A 48 33.86 20.96 40.23
N ALA A 49 34.41 20.22 41.21
CA ALA A 49 33.94 19.97 42.57
C ALA A 49 32.70 19.11 42.89
N SER A 50 33.01 17.92 43.42
CA SER A 50 32.46 17.23 44.61
C SER A 50 30.95 16.97 44.75
N GLY A 51 30.63 15.67 44.68
CA GLY A 51 29.37 15.09 45.15
C GLY A 51 29.25 13.66 44.65
N ALA A 52 29.52 12.66 45.51
CA ALA A 52 29.43 11.24 45.17
C ALA A 52 28.00 10.82 44.86
N GLY A 53 27.78 10.30 43.67
CA GLY A 53 26.59 9.60 43.24
C GLY A 53 26.92 8.84 41.95
N GLU A 54 26.95 7.54 42.04
CA GLU A 54 27.19 6.67 40.89
C GLU A 54 26.18 6.92 39.78
N LEU A 55 26.64 7.59 38.71
CA LEU A 55 25.90 7.69 37.45
C LEU A 55 26.27 6.48 36.59
N SER A 56 25.40 5.48 36.56
CA SER A 56 25.47 4.43 35.56
C SER A 56 25.27 5.04 34.17
N VAL A 57 26.35 5.07 33.40
CA VAL A 57 26.37 5.48 32.00
C VAL A 57 25.62 4.40 31.19
N VAL A 58 24.36 4.65 30.89
CA VAL A 58 23.63 3.86 29.90
C VAL A 58 24.24 4.23 28.54
N ARG A 59 25.10 3.38 28.02
CA ARG A 59 25.50 3.42 26.61
C ARG A 59 24.28 3.12 25.77
N PHE A 60 23.75 4.12 25.11
CA PHE A 60 22.88 3.91 23.95
C PHE A 60 23.78 3.40 22.81
N GLU A 61 23.78 2.11 22.59
CA GLU A 61 24.22 1.57 21.32
C GLU A 61 23.27 2.11 20.25
N THR A 62 23.80 2.94 19.37
CA THR A 62 23.10 3.34 18.15
C THR A 62 23.00 2.12 17.26
N GLU A 63 21.98 1.30 17.46
CA GLU A 63 21.57 0.32 16.46
C GLU A 63 21.29 1.08 15.17
N ARG A 64 22.12 0.86 14.18
CA ARG A 64 21.90 1.33 12.80
C ARG A 64 20.50 0.91 12.40
N MET A 65 19.65 1.88 12.12
CA MET A 65 18.32 1.64 11.59
C MET A 65 18.41 0.72 10.38
N PRO A 66 17.59 -0.33 10.30
CA PRO A 66 17.48 -1.08 9.06
C PRO A 66 16.90 -0.14 7.98
N PRO A 67 17.47 -0.17 6.76
CA PRO A 67 17.00 0.68 5.68
C PRO A 67 15.55 0.37 5.37
N SER A 68 14.72 1.40 5.39
CA SER A 68 13.38 1.53 4.80
C SER A 68 12.51 0.25 4.78
N PHE A 69 11.28 0.41 5.30
CA PHE A 69 10.19 -0.57 5.22
C PHE A 69 9.97 -1.07 3.79
N ASP A 70 10.66 -2.12 3.43
CA ASP A 70 10.34 -2.97 2.32
C ASP A 70 9.34 -4.01 2.86
N VAL A 71 8.06 -3.74 2.71
CA VAL A 71 7.05 -4.77 2.90
C VAL A 71 7.21 -5.72 1.71
N ARG A 72 7.94 -6.81 1.89
CA ARG A 72 7.92 -7.92 0.94
C ARG A 72 6.49 -8.43 0.89
N VAL A 73 6.06 -8.95 -0.24
CA VAL A 73 4.78 -9.68 -0.32
C VAL A 73 4.78 -10.83 0.69
N ASP A 74 5.95 -11.45 0.92
CA ASP A 74 6.17 -12.41 2.03
C ASP A 74 5.91 -11.78 3.41
N ASP A 75 5.97 -10.44 3.54
CA ASP A 75 5.64 -9.70 4.76
C ASP A 75 4.14 -9.47 4.91
N LEU A 76 3.37 -9.58 3.84
CA LEU A 76 1.92 -9.48 3.81
C LEU A 76 1.24 -10.86 3.79
N THR A 77 1.93 -11.87 3.26
CA THR A 77 1.46 -13.26 3.24
C THR A 77 2.23 -14.04 4.31
N GLY A 78 1.60 -14.27 5.45
CA GLY A 78 2.16 -15.15 6.46
C GLY A 78 2.37 -16.55 5.90
N THR A 79 3.56 -17.09 6.05
CA THR A 79 4.00 -18.49 5.92
C THR A 79 3.30 -19.38 4.89
N ARG A 80 4.12 -20.01 4.04
CA ARG A 80 3.74 -21.12 3.18
C ARG A 80 2.91 -22.15 3.96
N ALA A 81 1.62 -22.23 3.69
CA ALA A 81 0.79 -23.37 4.06
C ALA A 81 1.01 -24.45 2.98
N GLU A 82 1.31 -25.67 3.41
CA GLU A 82 1.28 -26.81 2.49
C GLU A 82 -0.12 -26.91 1.88
N PRO A 83 -0.23 -27.19 0.57
CA PRO A 83 -1.51 -27.25 -0.11
C PRO A 83 -2.34 -28.40 0.45
N ARG A 84 -3.49 -28.07 1.06
CA ARG A 84 -4.53 -29.10 1.31
C ARG A 84 -5.12 -29.48 -0.03
N GLY A 85 -4.88 -30.72 -0.45
CA GLY A 85 -5.51 -31.33 -1.60
C GLY A 85 -7.02 -31.34 -1.43
N GLY A 86 -7.73 -30.94 -2.46
CA GLY A 86 -9.16 -31.07 -2.51
C GLY A 86 -9.79 -30.27 -3.67
N ALA A 87 -9.70 -30.80 -4.87
CA ALA A 87 -10.74 -30.74 -5.89
C ALA A 87 -10.39 -31.77 -6.98
N GLU A 88 -11.04 -32.89 -6.93
CA GLU A 88 -11.01 -33.89 -8.00
C GLU A 88 -11.79 -33.43 -9.22
N ASN A 89 -11.19 -33.69 -10.38
CA ASN A 89 -11.82 -33.95 -11.68
C ASN A 89 -12.50 -32.83 -12.47
N GLN A 90 -11.68 -32.19 -13.28
CA GLN A 90 -12.05 -32.00 -14.68
C GLN A 90 -10.86 -32.53 -15.53
N SER A 91 -11.16 -33.25 -16.60
CA SER A 91 -10.19 -33.86 -17.51
C SER A 91 -9.24 -32.80 -18.09
N VAL A 92 -8.17 -32.54 -17.40
CA VAL A 92 -7.07 -31.68 -17.82
C VAL A 92 -6.29 -32.45 -18.86
N SER A 93 -6.16 -31.89 -20.06
CA SER A 93 -5.16 -32.33 -21.02
C SER A 93 -3.83 -32.45 -20.30
N PRO A 94 -3.02 -33.52 -20.53
CA PRO A 94 -1.77 -33.68 -19.82
C PRO A 94 -0.95 -32.41 -19.98
N GLY A 95 -0.73 -31.70 -18.90
CA GLY A 95 0.04 -30.46 -18.86
C GLY A 95 1.46 -30.71 -19.32
N SER A 96 2.12 -29.68 -19.79
CA SER A 96 3.50 -29.73 -20.25
C SER A 96 4.49 -30.28 -19.21
N GLY A 97 4.08 -30.44 -17.94
CA GLY A 97 4.98 -30.75 -16.83
C GLY A 97 6.04 -29.67 -16.58
N THR A 98 5.92 -28.51 -17.25
CA THR A 98 6.86 -27.40 -17.15
C THR A 98 6.68 -26.72 -15.81
N THR A 99 7.79 -26.55 -15.09
CA THR A 99 7.80 -25.90 -13.79
C THR A 99 7.96 -24.39 -13.91
N PHE A 100 7.27 -23.64 -13.05
CA PHE A 100 7.39 -22.18 -12.98
C PHE A 100 7.58 -21.67 -11.55
N TYR A 101 8.27 -20.54 -11.45
CA TYR A 101 8.48 -19.77 -10.23
C TYR A 101 7.99 -18.35 -10.43
N ILE A 102 7.35 -17.75 -9.42
CA ILE A 102 6.93 -16.34 -9.43
C ILE A 102 7.48 -15.66 -8.18
N GLU A 103 8.23 -14.58 -8.38
CA GLU A 103 8.61 -13.65 -7.31
C GLU A 103 7.88 -12.31 -7.53
N THR A 104 7.22 -11.81 -6.48
CA THR A 104 6.36 -10.62 -6.57
C THR A 104 6.94 -9.50 -5.74
N PHE A 105 7.05 -8.32 -6.36
CA PHE A 105 7.47 -7.09 -5.71
C PHE A 105 6.39 -6.02 -5.87
N GLY A 106 6.03 -5.33 -4.78
CA GLY A 106 5.15 -4.17 -4.90
C GLY A 106 3.95 -4.18 -3.96
N CYS A 107 2.75 -4.02 -4.50
CA CYS A 107 1.53 -3.83 -3.73
C CYS A 107 0.64 -5.08 -3.72
N GLN A 108 -0.47 -5.01 -2.99
CA GLN A 108 -1.46 -6.09 -2.91
C GLN A 108 -2.08 -6.45 -4.26
N MET A 109 -2.23 -5.47 -5.17
CA MET A 109 -2.66 -5.74 -6.54
C MET A 109 -1.68 -6.67 -7.27
N ASN A 110 -0.35 -6.43 -7.15
CA ASN A 110 0.63 -7.33 -7.76
C ASN A 110 0.61 -8.73 -7.11
N ALA A 111 0.36 -8.82 -5.79
CA ALA A 111 0.17 -10.11 -5.14
C ALA A 111 -1.02 -10.87 -5.73
N HIS A 112 -2.16 -10.19 -5.86
CA HIS A 112 -3.35 -10.76 -6.48
C HIS A 112 -3.15 -11.09 -7.97
N ASP A 113 -2.45 -10.24 -8.71
CA ASP A 113 -2.07 -10.51 -10.10
C ASP A 113 -1.23 -11.80 -10.21
N SER A 114 -0.29 -12.03 -9.28
CA SER A 114 0.49 -13.27 -9.24
C SER A 114 -0.35 -14.50 -8.90
N GLU A 115 -1.37 -14.36 -8.05
CA GLU A 115 -2.38 -15.42 -7.81
C GLU A 115 -3.13 -15.76 -9.09
N LYS A 116 -3.57 -14.73 -9.88
CA LYS A 116 -4.22 -14.92 -11.18
C LYS A 116 -3.29 -15.65 -12.16
N VAL A 117 -2.05 -15.17 -12.31
CA VAL A 117 -1.05 -15.78 -13.18
C VAL A 117 -0.80 -17.24 -12.81
N ALA A 118 -0.62 -17.53 -11.53
CA ALA A 118 -0.45 -18.90 -11.06
C ALA A 118 -1.69 -19.76 -11.39
N GLY A 119 -2.90 -19.24 -11.21
CA GLY A 119 -4.16 -19.91 -11.55
C GLY A 119 -4.24 -20.27 -13.03
N VAL A 120 -3.94 -19.31 -13.92
CA VAL A 120 -3.93 -19.50 -15.38
C VAL A 120 -2.93 -20.60 -15.78
N LEU A 121 -1.73 -20.59 -15.24
CA LEU A 121 -0.69 -21.56 -15.56
C LEU A 121 -1.01 -22.95 -15.02
N LEU A 122 -1.47 -23.06 -13.78
CA LEU A 122 -1.88 -24.34 -13.17
C LEU A 122 -3.04 -24.97 -13.94
N GLY A 123 -4.02 -24.17 -14.39
CA GLY A 123 -5.14 -24.62 -15.22
C GLY A 123 -4.69 -25.15 -16.60
N ARG A 124 -3.48 -24.85 -17.04
CA ARG A 124 -2.84 -25.37 -18.27
C ARG A 124 -1.82 -26.47 -18.00
N GLY A 125 -1.73 -26.98 -16.76
CA GLY A 125 -0.90 -28.11 -16.38
C GLY A 125 0.56 -27.76 -16.07
N TYR A 126 0.91 -26.48 -15.95
CA TYR A 126 2.20 -26.07 -15.40
C TYR A 126 2.25 -26.39 -13.90
N GLN A 127 3.45 -26.55 -13.34
CA GLN A 127 3.65 -26.86 -11.92
C GLN A 127 4.40 -25.72 -11.24
N GLN A 128 3.82 -25.13 -10.19
CA GLN A 128 4.49 -24.11 -9.42
C GLN A 128 5.50 -24.72 -8.47
N VAL A 129 6.74 -24.21 -8.50
CA VAL A 129 7.82 -24.60 -7.60
C VAL A 129 8.18 -23.46 -6.65
N ALA A 130 8.73 -23.82 -5.50
CA ALA A 130 9.15 -22.87 -4.49
C ALA A 130 10.59 -22.40 -4.65
N ASP A 131 11.39 -23.16 -5.39
CA ASP A 131 12.80 -22.88 -5.63
C ASP A 131 13.00 -22.46 -7.08
N ILE A 132 13.67 -21.33 -7.28
CA ILE A 132 13.99 -20.78 -8.60
C ILE A 132 14.86 -21.74 -9.42
N GLU A 133 15.71 -22.54 -8.76
CA GLU A 133 16.57 -23.50 -9.45
C GLU A 133 15.78 -24.67 -10.06
N ALA A 134 14.67 -25.05 -9.46
CA ALA A 134 13.79 -26.08 -9.98
C ALA A 134 12.84 -25.60 -11.10
N ALA A 135 12.80 -24.29 -11.35
CA ALA A 135 11.92 -23.69 -12.35
C ALA A 135 12.53 -23.69 -13.75
N LYS A 136 11.74 -24.05 -14.74
CA LYS A 136 12.03 -23.82 -16.17
C LYS A 136 11.61 -22.41 -16.62
N VAL A 137 10.55 -21.88 -16.02
CA VAL A 137 10.04 -20.53 -16.30
C VAL A 137 10.10 -19.72 -15.01
N VAL A 138 10.69 -18.53 -15.06
CA VAL A 138 10.82 -17.63 -13.92
C VAL A 138 10.11 -16.33 -14.23
N PHE A 139 9.17 -15.94 -13.38
CA PHE A 139 8.45 -14.68 -13.50
C PHE A 139 8.78 -13.73 -12.37
N TYR A 140 9.00 -12.47 -12.73
CA TYR A 140 9.09 -11.34 -11.81
C TYR A 140 7.91 -10.40 -12.01
N ASN A 141 6.94 -10.41 -11.09
CA ASN A 141 5.82 -9.49 -11.12
C ASN A 141 6.12 -8.27 -10.27
N THR A 142 5.98 -7.07 -10.84
CA THR A 142 6.41 -5.86 -10.14
C THR A 142 5.54 -4.65 -10.39
N CYS A 143 5.54 -3.77 -9.37
CA CYS A 143 4.82 -2.50 -9.33
C CYS A 143 5.67 -1.37 -9.91
N SER A 144 5.07 -0.46 -10.68
CA SER A 144 5.69 0.74 -11.20
C SER A 144 5.64 1.94 -10.23
N ILE A 145 4.78 1.90 -9.20
CA ILE A 145 4.59 3.02 -8.28
C ILE A 145 5.78 3.15 -7.32
N ARG A 146 6.37 2.02 -6.90
CA ARG A 146 7.49 1.98 -5.94
C ARG A 146 8.80 1.77 -6.69
N GLU A 147 9.64 2.81 -6.75
CA GLU A 147 10.93 2.73 -7.43
C GLU A 147 11.82 1.57 -6.94
N LYS A 148 11.88 1.36 -5.63
CA LYS A 148 12.62 0.23 -5.05
C LYS A 148 12.12 -1.13 -5.54
N ALA A 149 10.83 -1.28 -5.86
CA ALA A 149 10.30 -2.54 -6.41
C ALA A 149 10.81 -2.77 -7.83
N ALA A 150 10.81 -1.74 -8.68
CA ALA A 150 11.39 -1.81 -10.01
C ALA A 150 12.90 -2.10 -9.96
N GLN A 151 13.65 -1.39 -9.11
CA GLN A 151 15.09 -1.62 -8.91
C GLN A 151 15.40 -3.06 -8.48
N LYS A 152 14.59 -3.64 -7.60
CA LYS A 152 14.76 -5.04 -7.18
C LYS A 152 14.63 -6.03 -8.33
N VAL A 153 13.63 -5.83 -9.19
CA VAL A 153 13.47 -6.70 -10.37
C VAL A 153 14.72 -6.64 -11.25
N PHE A 154 15.20 -5.44 -11.57
CA PHE A 154 16.42 -5.33 -12.39
C PHE A 154 17.66 -5.89 -11.66
N SER A 155 17.72 -5.80 -10.33
CA SER A 155 18.76 -6.46 -9.55
C SER A 155 18.68 -7.99 -9.66
N ARG A 156 17.47 -8.57 -9.54
CA ARG A 156 17.25 -10.01 -9.75
C ARG A 156 17.57 -10.46 -11.19
N LEU A 157 17.13 -9.68 -12.17
CA LEU A 157 17.46 -9.94 -13.56
C LEU A 157 18.99 -9.91 -13.78
N GLY A 158 19.72 -9.03 -13.08
CA GLY A 158 21.18 -8.96 -13.15
C GLY A 158 21.90 -10.23 -12.67
N GLU A 159 21.28 -11.04 -11.83
CA GLU A 159 21.84 -12.32 -11.37
C GLU A 159 22.03 -13.31 -12.56
N PHE A 160 21.10 -13.31 -13.50
CA PHE A 160 21.18 -14.16 -14.71
C PHE A 160 22.27 -13.72 -15.70
N ARG A 161 22.76 -12.48 -15.63
CA ARG A 161 23.86 -12.00 -16.47
C ARG A 161 25.13 -12.86 -16.33
N LYS A 162 25.32 -13.45 -15.16
CA LYS A 162 26.51 -14.28 -14.86
C LYS A 162 26.41 -15.68 -15.45
N HIS A 163 25.22 -16.12 -15.84
CA HIS A 163 24.94 -17.46 -16.35
C HIS A 163 24.01 -17.36 -17.56
N PRO A 164 24.49 -16.86 -18.72
CA PRO A 164 23.65 -16.63 -19.91
C PRO A 164 23.01 -17.93 -20.46
N ASP A 165 23.63 -19.08 -20.21
CA ASP A 165 23.13 -20.39 -20.65
C ASP A 165 22.31 -21.11 -19.55
N HIS A 166 21.55 -20.35 -18.74
CA HIS A 166 20.75 -20.91 -17.63
C HIS A 166 19.60 -21.82 -18.08
N GLY A 167 19.26 -21.87 -19.37
CA GLY A 167 18.21 -22.73 -19.94
C GLY A 167 16.78 -22.43 -19.45
N LYS A 168 16.57 -21.28 -18.79
CA LYS A 168 15.29 -20.87 -18.23
C LYS A 168 14.65 -19.79 -19.12
N VAL A 169 13.33 -19.80 -19.21
CA VAL A 169 12.55 -18.68 -19.76
C VAL A 169 12.36 -17.65 -18.64
N ILE A 170 12.80 -16.41 -18.88
CA ILE A 170 12.67 -15.31 -17.92
C ILE A 170 11.58 -14.36 -18.40
N GLY A 171 10.56 -14.12 -17.56
CA GLY A 171 9.47 -13.20 -17.83
C GLY A 171 9.37 -12.08 -16.81
N VAL A 172 9.09 -10.85 -17.27
CA VAL A 172 8.75 -9.69 -16.45
C VAL A 172 7.27 -9.39 -16.62
N LEU A 173 6.57 -9.28 -15.48
CA LEU A 173 5.13 -9.12 -15.43
C LEU A 173 4.72 -7.83 -14.71
N GLY A 174 3.48 -7.39 -14.93
CA GLY A 174 2.81 -6.34 -14.15
C GLY A 174 3.04 -4.93 -14.65
N CYS A 175 2.90 -3.95 -13.73
CA CYS A 175 2.91 -2.54 -14.10
C CYS A 175 4.23 -2.06 -14.70
N VAL A 176 5.39 -2.59 -14.27
CA VAL A 176 6.70 -2.23 -14.87
C VAL A 176 6.81 -2.82 -16.26
N ALA A 177 6.34 -4.05 -16.48
CA ALA A 177 6.28 -4.63 -17.82
C ALA A 177 5.47 -3.75 -18.78
N GLN A 178 4.29 -3.29 -18.34
CA GLN A 178 3.44 -2.38 -19.13
C GLN A 178 4.08 -1.01 -19.35
N GLN A 179 4.80 -0.48 -18.35
CA GLN A 179 5.41 0.85 -18.41
C GLN A 179 6.64 0.89 -19.32
N GLU A 180 7.56 -0.08 -19.19
CA GLU A 180 8.83 -0.08 -19.89
C GLU A 180 8.77 -0.87 -21.21
N GLY A 181 7.81 -1.80 -21.34
CA GLY A 181 7.59 -2.55 -22.57
C GLY A 181 8.85 -3.26 -23.07
N GLU A 182 9.13 -3.10 -24.35
CA GLU A 182 10.26 -3.74 -25.04
C GLU A 182 11.64 -3.21 -24.60
N GLU A 183 11.71 -2.02 -23.95
CA GLU A 183 12.98 -1.50 -23.40
C GLU A 183 13.59 -2.46 -22.35
N ILE A 184 12.76 -3.30 -21.74
CA ILE A 184 13.23 -4.35 -20.80
C ILE A 184 14.19 -5.29 -21.50
N PHE A 185 13.96 -5.65 -22.77
CA PHE A 185 14.84 -6.54 -23.54
C PHE A 185 16.19 -5.92 -23.85
N GLU A 186 16.26 -4.59 -23.94
CA GLU A 186 17.53 -3.89 -24.14
C GLU A 186 18.36 -3.86 -22.85
N ARG A 187 17.68 -3.60 -21.72
CA ARG A 187 18.32 -3.55 -20.40
C ARG A 187 18.69 -4.92 -19.84
N ALA A 188 17.93 -5.95 -20.20
CA ALA A 188 18.12 -7.34 -19.77
C ALA A 188 17.90 -8.30 -20.96
N PRO A 189 18.92 -8.49 -21.83
CA PRO A 189 18.80 -9.27 -23.06
C PRO A 189 18.43 -10.75 -22.89
N TRP A 190 18.55 -11.29 -21.68
CA TRP A 190 18.17 -12.65 -21.31
C TRP A 190 16.68 -12.79 -20.94
N VAL A 191 15.94 -11.71 -20.84
CA VAL A 191 14.49 -11.75 -20.72
C VAL A 191 13.88 -12.17 -22.03
N SER A 192 12.95 -13.12 -21.99
CA SER A 192 12.27 -13.67 -23.17
C SER A 192 10.80 -13.23 -23.26
N LEU A 193 10.18 -12.84 -22.13
CA LEU A 193 8.77 -12.52 -22.05
C LEU A 193 8.54 -11.23 -21.25
N VAL A 194 7.74 -10.31 -21.81
CA VAL A 194 7.26 -9.10 -21.12
C VAL A 194 5.74 -9.05 -21.23
N CYS A 195 5.05 -9.03 -20.07
CA CYS A 195 3.59 -9.10 -20.07
C CYS A 195 2.98 -8.10 -19.06
N GLY A 196 2.19 -7.17 -19.56
CA GLY A 196 1.42 -6.23 -18.78
C GLY A 196 0.25 -6.90 -18.05
N SER A 197 -0.30 -6.18 -17.06
CA SER A 197 -1.38 -6.71 -16.22
C SER A 197 -2.68 -7.02 -16.96
N ALA A 198 -2.88 -6.41 -18.12
CA ALA A 198 -4.04 -6.60 -18.96
C ALA A 198 -3.98 -7.87 -19.84
N SER A 199 -2.81 -8.50 -19.95
CA SER A 199 -2.57 -9.59 -20.90
C SER A 199 -2.27 -10.94 -20.23
N TYR A 200 -2.57 -11.11 -18.93
CA TYR A 200 -2.27 -12.36 -18.23
C TYR A 200 -2.99 -13.59 -18.79
N SER A 201 -4.19 -13.44 -19.33
CA SER A 201 -4.92 -14.52 -20.04
C SER A 201 -4.14 -15.06 -21.25
N LYS A 202 -3.27 -14.25 -21.86
CA LYS A 202 -2.44 -14.60 -23.02
C LYS A 202 -1.14 -15.33 -22.66
N LEU A 203 -0.76 -15.40 -21.38
CA LEU A 203 0.49 -16.03 -20.96
C LEU A 203 0.71 -17.44 -21.52
N PRO A 204 -0.28 -18.35 -21.55
CA PRO A 204 -0.11 -19.67 -22.14
C PRO A 204 0.24 -19.62 -23.64
N THR A 205 -0.36 -18.70 -24.38
CA THR A 205 -0.09 -18.50 -25.81
C THR A 205 1.33 -17.95 -26.02
N LEU A 206 1.72 -16.93 -25.23
CA LEU A 206 3.06 -16.35 -25.29
C LEU A 206 4.15 -17.38 -24.94
N LEU A 207 3.90 -18.26 -23.99
CA LEU A 207 4.81 -19.35 -23.65
C LEU A 207 4.92 -20.37 -24.80
N ALA A 208 3.81 -20.71 -25.45
CA ALA A 208 3.80 -21.61 -26.61
C ALA A 208 4.56 -21.00 -27.79
N GLU A 209 4.52 -19.70 -28.01
CA GLU A 209 5.29 -19.00 -29.01
C GLU A 209 6.81 -19.10 -28.75
N LEU A 210 7.24 -19.01 -27.49
CA LEU A 210 8.63 -19.22 -27.09
C LEU A 210 9.06 -20.68 -27.34
N GLU A 211 8.21 -21.65 -27.02
CA GLU A 211 8.43 -23.07 -27.28
C GLU A 211 8.52 -23.37 -28.80
N ALA A 212 7.78 -22.61 -29.62
CA ALA A 212 7.84 -22.71 -31.08
C ALA A 212 9.10 -22.06 -31.69
N GLY A 213 9.96 -21.44 -30.87
CA GLY A 213 11.27 -20.93 -31.28
C GLY A 213 11.36 -19.40 -31.39
N ASN A 214 10.31 -18.66 -31.04
CA ASN A 214 10.42 -17.21 -30.88
C ASN A 214 11.41 -16.88 -29.75
N ARG A 215 12.27 -15.89 -29.97
CA ARG A 215 13.26 -15.51 -28.94
C ARG A 215 12.67 -14.56 -27.88
N ARG A 216 11.70 -13.75 -28.26
CA ARG A 216 11.08 -12.74 -27.44
C ARG A 216 9.61 -12.62 -27.76
N VAL A 217 8.76 -12.47 -26.74
CA VAL A 217 7.32 -12.28 -26.88
C VAL A 217 6.86 -11.18 -25.95
N THR A 218 5.82 -10.45 -26.36
CA THR A 218 5.22 -9.40 -25.56
C THR A 218 3.70 -9.55 -25.51
N GLY A 219 3.11 -9.25 -24.34
CA GLY A 219 1.67 -9.07 -24.14
C GLY A 219 1.45 -7.74 -23.44
N LEU A 220 1.26 -6.66 -24.20
CA LEU A 220 1.21 -5.29 -23.71
C LEU A 220 -0.11 -4.60 -24.09
N ASP A 221 -1.19 -5.35 -24.13
CA ASP A 221 -2.50 -4.81 -24.45
C ASP A 221 -2.92 -3.76 -23.41
N THR A 222 -3.67 -2.79 -23.88
CA THR A 222 -4.30 -1.76 -23.03
C THR A 222 -5.81 -1.97 -22.95
N ASP A 223 -6.38 -2.76 -23.85
CA ASP A 223 -7.78 -3.14 -23.86
C ASP A 223 -7.99 -4.46 -23.09
N THR A 224 -8.87 -4.43 -22.12
CA THR A 224 -8.86 -5.42 -21.07
C THR A 224 -10.29 -5.85 -20.66
N ASP A 225 -11.20 -5.99 -21.59
CA ASP A 225 -12.57 -6.48 -21.31
C ASP A 225 -12.58 -7.85 -20.61
N GLU A 226 -11.47 -8.60 -20.66
CA GLU A 226 -11.31 -9.95 -20.09
C GLU A 226 -10.68 -9.97 -18.68
N THR A 227 -10.43 -8.84 -18.03
CA THR A 227 -9.53 -8.77 -16.84
C THR A 227 -10.11 -9.22 -15.51
N PHE A 228 -11.41 -9.44 -15.42
CA PHE A 228 -12.02 -9.90 -14.17
C PHE A 228 -12.21 -11.42 -14.10
N GLU A 229 -11.43 -12.18 -14.84
CA GLU A 229 -11.47 -13.64 -14.75
C GLU A 229 -11.12 -14.11 -13.34
N THR A 230 -12.08 -14.70 -12.67
CA THR A 230 -12.00 -15.10 -11.27
C THR A 230 -11.91 -16.61 -11.08
N GLU A 231 -12.29 -17.39 -12.11
CA GLU A 231 -12.43 -18.84 -12.00
C GLU A 231 -11.10 -19.59 -11.82
N ILE A 232 -9.99 -18.98 -12.25
CA ILE A 232 -8.67 -19.62 -12.28
C ILE A 232 -7.73 -19.08 -11.18
N THR A 233 -8.21 -18.22 -10.29
CA THR A 233 -7.33 -17.60 -9.28
C THR A 233 -6.93 -18.59 -8.20
N ARG A 234 -5.63 -18.87 -8.10
CA ARG A 234 -5.04 -19.55 -6.96
C ARG A 234 -4.83 -18.57 -5.82
N ARG A 235 -5.17 -18.96 -4.61
CA ARG A 235 -4.99 -18.15 -3.39
C ARG A 235 -3.86 -18.71 -2.53
N ASP A 236 -2.93 -17.84 -2.13
CA ASP A 236 -1.81 -18.21 -1.26
C ASP A 236 -2.22 -18.26 0.22
N ASN A 237 -3.18 -17.44 0.63
CA ASN A 237 -3.69 -17.42 1.99
C ASN A 237 -4.97 -18.25 2.11
N PRO A 238 -5.07 -19.23 3.04
CA PRO A 238 -6.21 -20.14 3.10
C PRO A 238 -7.48 -19.59 3.78
N PHE A 239 -7.45 -18.40 4.35
CA PHE A 239 -8.58 -17.80 5.08
C PHE A 239 -8.85 -16.34 4.72
N ARG A 240 -7.93 -15.68 3.98
CA ARG A 240 -8.09 -14.33 3.46
C ARG A 240 -7.93 -14.32 1.95
N ALA A 241 -8.86 -13.68 1.25
CA ALA A 241 -8.81 -13.55 -0.21
C ALA A 241 -8.76 -12.08 -0.64
N TYR A 242 -7.91 -11.78 -1.61
CA TYR A 242 -7.96 -10.55 -2.39
C TYR A 242 -9.03 -10.66 -3.46
N LEU A 243 -9.77 -9.58 -3.68
CA LEU A 243 -10.82 -9.53 -4.69
C LEU A 243 -10.80 -8.16 -5.36
N THR A 244 -10.46 -8.12 -6.65
CA THR A 244 -10.48 -6.90 -7.44
C THR A 244 -11.92 -6.55 -7.81
N ILE A 245 -12.34 -5.33 -7.47
CA ILE A 245 -13.67 -4.79 -7.77
C ILE A 245 -13.63 -3.68 -8.82
N ILE A 246 -12.47 -3.04 -9.00
CA ILE A 246 -12.25 -1.94 -9.93
C ILE A 246 -10.80 -1.97 -10.40
N GLU A 247 -10.57 -1.81 -11.68
CA GLU A 247 -9.25 -1.70 -12.29
C GLU A 247 -9.14 -0.41 -13.10
N GLY A 248 -7.88 0.09 -13.24
CA GLY A 248 -7.62 1.36 -13.89
C GLY A 248 -7.97 2.58 -13.04
N CYS A 249 -7.78 3.77 -13.58
CA CYS A 249 -8.06 5.00 -12.86
C CYS A 249 -8.20 6.18 -13.83
N ASP A 250 -9.31 6.93 -13.72
CA ASP A 250 -9.59 8.13 -14.51
C ASP A 250 -9.14 9.42 -13.82
N LYS A 251 -8.44 9.32 -12.68
CA LYS A 251 -7.90 10.50 -11.98
C LYS A 251 -6.64 10.98 -12.70
N SER A 252 -6.52 12.29 -12.87
CA SER A 252 -5.42 12.96 -13.57
C SER A 252 -4.27 13.39 -12.65
N CYS A 253 -3.97 12.63 -11.58
CA CYS A 253 -2.89 12.99 -10.64
C CYS A 253 -1.56 13.13 -11.39
N ALA A 254 -0.89 14.29 -11.27
CA ALA A 254 0.26 14.66 -12.08
C ALA A 254 1.47 13.70 -11.98
N TYR A 255 1.60 12.98 -10.89
CA TYR A 255 2.71 12.05 -10.61
C TYR A 255 2.38 10.59 -10.93
N CYS A 256 1.12 10.28 -11.31
CA CYS A 256 0.63 8.92 -11.31
C CYS A 256 0.69 8.27 -12.69
N VAL A 257 1.30 7.10 -12.76
CA VAL A 257 1.46 6.31 -13.99
C VAL A 257 0.31 5.30 -14.18
N VAL A 258 -0.58 5.15 -13.22
CA VAL A 258 -1.66 4.14 -13.24
C VAL A 258 -2.52 4.20 -14.51
N PRO A 259 -2.97 5.37 -15.02
CA PRO A 259 -3.74 5.41 -16.27
C PRO A 259 -3.03 4.78 -17.46
N TYR A 260 -1.69 4.85 -17.50
CA TYR A 260 -0.87 4.29 -18.56
C TYR A 260 -0.54 2.80 -18.38
N THR A 261 -0.60 2.31 -17.13
CA THR A 261 -0.21 0.93 -16.82
C THR A 261 -1.38 0.00 -16.54
N ARG A 262 -2.54 0.57 -16.17
CA ARG A 262 -3.77 -0.16 -15.84
C ARG A 262 -4.98 0.28 -16.66
N GLY A 263 -4.81 1.27 -17.52
CA GLY A 263 -5.87 1.79 -18.38
C GLY A 263 -6.93 2.63 -17.65
N PRO A 264 -8.06 2.90 -18.34
CA PRO A 264 -9.19 3.64 -17.79
C PRO A 264 -9.87 2.88 -16.64
N GLU A 265 -10.61 3.61 -15.81
CA GLU A 265 -11.34 3.06 -14.67
C GLU A 265 -12.50 2.17 -15.14
N ARG A 266 -12.54 0.94 -14.66
CA ARG A 266 -13.57 -0.04 -14.95
C ARG A 266 -14.01 -0.75 -13.68
N SER A 267 -15.29 -0.69 -13.37
CA SER A 267 -15.89 -1.40 -12.25
C SER A 267 -16.40 -2.77 -12.69
N ARG A 268 -16.17 -3.76 -11.86
CA ARG A 268 -16.73 -5.10 -12.00
C ARG A 268 -18.20 -5.09 -11.57
N SER A 269 -19.07 -5.89 -12.21
CA SER A 269 -20.47 -5.96 -11.80
C SER A 269 -20.60 -6.51 -10.36
N SER A 270 -21.52 -5.94 -9.58
CA SER A 270 -21.78 -6.40 -8.22
C SER A 270 -22.23 -7.86 -8.17
N ALA A 271 -22.97 -8.31 -9.16
CA ALA A 271 -23.38 -9.71 -9.29
C ALA A 271 -22.18 -10.66 -9.36
N SER A 272 -21.19 -10.35 -10.21
CA SER A 272 -19.96 -11.14 -10.34
C SER A 272 -19.11 -11.10 -9.07
N VAL A 273 -18.98 -9.91 -8.44
CA VAL A 273 -18.28 -9.76 -7.15
C VAL A 273 -18.92 -10.64 -6.08
N LEU A 274 -20.24 -10.58 -5.91
CA LEU A 274 -20.96 -11.35 -4.90
C LEU A 274 -20.95 -12.85 -5.17
N GLU A 275 -20.96 -13.27 -6.44
CA GLU A 275 -20.81 -14.67 -6.80
C GLU A 275 -19.45 -15.22 -6.37
N GLU A 276 -18.37 -14.50 -6.66
CA GLU A 276 -17.03 -14.89 -6.21
C GLU A 276 -16.92 -14.91 -4.69
N VAL A 277 -17.48 -13.91 -3.99
CA VAL A 277 -17.47 -13.89 -2.52
C VAL A 277 -18.19 -15.11 -1.94
N ARG A 278 -19.31 -15.56 -2.53
CA ARG A 278 -19.99 -16.78 -2.10
C ARG A 278 -19.11 -18.03 -2.31
N LYS A 279 -18.52 -18.17 -3.51
CA LYS A 279 -17.57 -19.27 -3.80
C LYS A 279 -16.41 -19.29 -2.80
N LEU A 280 -15.87 -18.14 -2.46
CA LEU A 280 -14.79 -18.01 -1.46
C LEU A 280 -15.28 -18.39 -0.06
N ALA A 281 -16.46 -17.93 0.35
CA ALA A 281 -17.04 -18.28 1.65
C ALA A 281 -17.31 -19.79 1.76
N ASP A 282 -17.84 -20.41 0.71
CA ASP A 282 -18.06 -21.86 0.63
C ASP A 282 -16.74 -22.66 0.69
N ALA A 283 -15.65 -22.08 0.16
CA ALA A 283 -14.30 -22.64 0.25
C ALA A 283 -13.62 -22.39 1.61
N GLY A 284 -14.28 -21.69 2.55
CA GLY A 284 -13.79 -21.47 3.91
C GLY A 284 -13.04 -20.16 4.14
N TYR A 285 -12.99 -19.26 3.16
CA TYR A 285 -12.42 -17.92 3.35
C TYR A 285 -13.34 -17.06 4.21
N SER A 286 -12.79 -16.44 5.24
CA SER A 286 -13.55 -15.65 6.23
C SER A 286 -13.22 -14.16 6.21
N GLU A 287 -12.10 -13.74 5.59
CA GLU A 287 -11.74 -12.35 5.38
C GLU A 287 -11.60 -12.05 3.88
N ILE A 288 -12.35 -11.05 3.39
CA ILE A 288 -12.26 -10.54 2.01
C ILE A 288 -11.61 -9.17 2.03
N GLN A 289 -10.61 -8.97 1.18
CA GLN A 289 -10.01 -7.66 0.96
C GLN A 289 -10.30 -7.18 -0.46
N LEU A 290 -11.16 -6.16 -0.57
CA LEU A 290 -11.51 -5.53 -1.83
C LEU A 290 -10.35 -4.66 -2.32
N LEU A 291 -9.95 -4.86 -3.57
CA LEU A 291 -8.82 -4.20 -4.20
C LEU A 291 -9.25 -3.37 -5.41
N GLY A 292 -8.48 -2.33 -5.68
CA GLY A 292 -8.57 -1.46 -6.84
C GLY A 292 -7.59 -0.30 -6.74
N GLN A 293 -7.51 0.52 -7.77
CA GLN A 293 -6.68 1.73 -7.75
C GLN A 293 -7.37 2.88 -7.02
N THR A 294 -8.72 2.88 -7.02
CA THR A 294 -9.58 3.82 -6.30
C THR A 294 -10.88 3.12 -5.92
N VAL A 295 -10.83 2.23 -4.92
CA VAL A 295 -11.97 1.34 -4.60
C VAL A 295 -13.29 2.08 -4.33
N ASN A 296 -13.21 3.26 -3.73
CA ASN A 296 -14.39 4.06 -3.39
C ASN A 296 -14.96 4.86 -4.57
N SER A 297 -14.35 4.79 -5.75
CA SER A 297 -14.94 5.25 -7.02
C SER A 297 -15.87 4.20 -7.63
N TYR A 298 -15.89 2.97 -7.10
CA TYR A 298 -16.69 1.87 -7.62
C TYR A 298 -18.14 2.27 -7.86
N ARG A 299 -18.62 1.93 -9.06
CA ARG A 299 -20.02 2.01 -9.48
C ARG A 299 -20.34 0.77 -10.28
N ASP A 300 -21.33 0.02 -9.84
CA ASP A 300 -21.81 -1.13 -10.62
C ASP A 300 -22.24 -0.68 -12.03
N PRO A 301 -21.77 -1.31 -13.09
CA PRO A 301 -22.16 -0.94 -14.46
C PRO A 301 -23.63 -1.21 -14.80
N ALA A 302 -24.38 -1.95 -13.96
CA ALA A 302 -25.80 -2.19 -14.17
C ALA A 302 -26.63 -0.89 -14.02
N ALA A 303 -27.75 -0.77 -14.73
CA ALA A 303 -28.58 0.44 -14.79
C ALA A 303 -29.09 0.94 -13.41
N ARG A 304 -29.23 0.07 -12.43
CA ARG A 304 -29.54 0.37 -11.02
C ARG A 304 -28.50 -0.29 -10.12
N GLY A 305 -27.23 -0.09 -10.49
CA GLY A 305 -26.13 -0.76 -9.86
C GLY A 305 -25.77 -0.17 -8.49
N MET A 306 -25.13 -0.99 -7.68
CA MET A 306 -24.73 -0.65 -6.31
C MET A 306 -23.66 0.44 -6.30
N THR A 307 -23.71 1.33 -5.32
CA THR A 307 -22.60 2.18 -4.91
C THR A 307 -21.55 1.35 -4.17
N PHE A 308 -20.38 1.95 -3.91
CA PHE A 308 -19.33 1.28 -3.15
C PHE A 308 -19.80 0.92 -1.72
N ALA A 309 -20.51 1.83 -1.04
CA ALA A 309 -21.03 1.58 0.30
C ALA A 309 -22.03 0.41 0.31
N GLU A 310 -22.94 0.37 -0.67
CA GLU A 310 -23.90 -0.74 -0.81
C GLU A 310 -23.20 -2.06 -1.11
N LEU A 311 -22.15 -2.05 -1.96
CA LEU A 311 -21.34 -3.24 -2.22
C LEU A 311 -20.64 -3.75 -0.94
N LEU A 312 -20.08 -2.85 -0.14
CA LEU A 312 -19.45 -3.20 1.16
C LEU A 312 -20.44 -3.95 2.06
N VAL A 313 -21.65 -3.42 2.19
CA VAL A 313 -22.72 -4.03 3.00
C VAL A 313 -23.12 -5.40 2.42
N ALA A 314 -23.30 -5.48 1.11
CA ALA A 314 -23.70 -6.73 0.44
C ALA A 314 -22.63 -7.83 0.57
N VAL A 315 -21.34 -7.50 0.42
CA VAL A 315 -20.22 -8.43 0.63
C VAL A 315 -20.18 -8.91 2.09
N ALA A 316 -20.33 -7.97 3.04
CA ALA A 316 -20.34 -8.29 4.46
C ALA A 316 -21.51 -9.17 4.91
N ALA A 317 -22.63 -9.12 4.17
CA ALA A 317 -23.82 -9.94 4.43
C ALA A 317 -23.70 -11.39 3.92
N VAL A 318 -22.67 -11.73 3.14
CA VAL A 318 -22.46 -13.09 2.66
C VAL A 318 -22.14 -14.02 3.83
N ARG A 319 -22.91 -15.10 3.98
CA ARG A 319 -22.72 -16.08 5.06
C ARG A 319 -21.33 -16.69 4.99
N GLY A 320 -20.63 -16.72 6.12
CA GLY A 320 -19.25 -17.22 6.23
C GLY A 320 -18.20 -16.11 6.23
N ILE A 321 -18.51 -14.93 5.72
CA ILE A 321 -17.60 -13.77 5.76
C ILE A 321 -17.69 -13.10 7.14
N ARG A 322 -16.56 -13.02 7.82
CA ARG A 322 -16.42 -12.38 9.14
C ARG A 322 -15.79 -10.99 9.07
N ARG A 323 -14.94 -10.75 8.04
CA ARG A 323 -14.25 -9.46 7.86
C ARG A 323 -14.21 -9.05 6.40
N VAL A 324 -14.50 -7.79 6.17
CA VAL A 324 -14.33 -7.13 4.87
C VAL A 324 -13.41 -5.94 5.05
N ARG A 325 -12.35 -5.89 4.25
CA ARG A 325 -11.41 -4.77 4.16
C ARG A 325 -11.42 -4.18 2.77
N PHE A 326 -11.01 -2.95 2.67
CA PHE A 326 -10.70 -2.30 1.41
C PHE A 326 -9.47 -1.41 1.55
N THR A 327 -8.80 -1.14 0.44
CA THR A 327 -7.62 -0.27 0.41
C THR A 327 -7.64 0.60 -0.83
N THR A 328 -6.89 1.72 -0.76
CA THR A 328 -6.71 2.66 -1.88
C THR A 328 -7.97 3.47 -2.17
N SER A 329 -8.42 4.25 -1.18
CA SER A 329 -9.50 5.21 -1.37
C SER A 329 -8.97 6.56 -1.87
N HIS A 330 -9.77 7.26 -2.67
CA HIS A 330 -9.48 8.65 -3.07
C HIS A 330 -10.32 9.62 -2.23
N PRO A 331 -9.73 10.67 -1.61
CA PRO A 331 -10.45 11.59 -0.72
C PRO A 331 -11.66 12.25 -1.37
N ARG A 332 -11.60 12.59 -2.67
CA ARG A 332 -12.72 13.19 -3.40
C ARG A 332 -13.99 12.35 -3.35
N ASP A 333 -13.84 11.03 -3.49
CA ASP A 333 -14.98 10.11 -3.62
C ASP A 333 -15.33 9.43 -2.27
N PHE A 334 -14.74 9.90 -1.17
CA PHE A 334 -14.99 9.37 0.16
C PHE A 334 -16.17 10.10 0.82
N GLY A 335 -17.29 9.42 0.98
CA GLY A 335 -18.55 9.97 1.46
C GLY A 335 -18.95 9.51 2.86
N ARG A 336 -20.03 10.12 3.38
CA ARG A 336 -20.67 9.77 4.65
C ARG A 336 -21.22 8.35 4.61
N ASP A 337 -21.76 7.91 3.48
CA ASP A 337 -22.31 6.58 3.25
C ASP A 337 -21.31 5.45 3.56
N ILE A 338 -20.02 5.66 3.26
CA ILE A 338 -18.95 4.70 3.56
C ILE A 338 -18.72 4.63 5.08
N VAL A 339 -18.70 5.78 5.75
CA VAL A 339 -18.52 5.85 7.21
C VAL A 339 -19.71 5.20 7.93
N GLU A 340 -20.93 5.48 7.48
CA GLU A 340 -22.16 4.89 8.02
C GLU A 340 -22.21 3.37 7.82
N ALA A 341 -21.75 2.88 6.65
CA ALA A 341 -21.62 1.44 6.40
C ALA A 341 -20.66 0.80 7.40
N ILE A 342 -19.44 1.36 7.57
CA ILE A 342 -18.45 0.85 8.52
C ILE A 342 -19.02 0.88 9.95
N ASP A 343 -19.68 1.96 10.34
CA ASP A 343 -20.18 2.16 11.71
C ASP A 343 -21.35 1.23 12.06
N SER A 344 -22.15 0.84 11.06
CA SER A 344 -23.35 0.01 11.24
C SER A 344 -23.14 -1.48 11.02
N VAL A 345 -22.14 -1.89 10.23
CA VAL A 345 -21.91 -3.30 9.84
C VAL A 345 -20.67 -3.87 10.53
N PRO A 346 -20.82 -4.72 11.56
CA PRO A 346 -19.69 -5.23 12.35
C PRO A 346 -18.61 -5.99 11.54
N ALA A 347 -18.97 -6.63 10.44
CA ALA A 347 -18.04 -7.35 9.58
C ALA A 347 -17.15 -6.41 8.75
N LEU A 348 -17.52 -5.14 8.58
CA LEU A 348 -16.63 -4.14 7.98
C LEU A 348 -15.55 -3.74 8.98
N CYS A 349 -14.31 -3.82 8.55
CA CYS A 349 -13.16 -3.55 9.40
C CYS A 349 -13.02 -2.06 9.73
N ASP A 350 -12.51 -1.76 10.94
CA ASP A 350 -12.32 -0.41 11.48
C ASP A 350 -11.05 0.24 10.92
N HIS A 351 -10.90 0.27 9.61
CA HIS A 351 -9.71 0.81 8.97
C HIS A 351 -10.05 1.45 7.63
N VAL A 352 -9.58 2.67 7.44
CA VAL A 352 -9.64 3.41 6.18
C VAL A 352 -8.23 3.83 5.77
N HIS A 353 -7.84 3.47 4.55
CA HIS A 353 -6.63 4.01 3.92
C HIS A 353 -7.05 5.14 2.98
N LEU A 354 -6.68 6.38 3.32
CA LEU A 354 -7.09 7.61 2.63
C LEU A 354 -5.87 8.47 2.28
N PRO A 355 -5.19 8.19 1.15
CA PRO A 355 -3.99 8.89 0.72
C PRO A 355 -4.19 10.38 0.49
N VAL A 356 -3.56 11.24 1.32
CA VAL A 356 -3.61 12.70 1.19
C VAL A 356 -2.60 13.21 0.17
N GLN A 357 -1.42 12.64 0.12
CA GLN A 357 -0.24 12.93 -0.69
C GLN A 357 0.59 14.13 -0.20
N SER A 358 0.00 15.25 0.21
CA SER A 358 0.66 16.43 0.78
C SER A 358 -0.27 17.15 1.77
N GLY A 359 0.29 17.84 2.74
CA GLY A 359 -0.44 18.71 3.65
C GLY A 359 -0.64 20.12 3.11
N SER A 360 -0.02 20.48 2.00
CA SER A 360 -0.14 21.80 1.39
C SER A 360 -1.14 21.82 0.26
N THR A 361 -2.13 22.71 0.34
CA THR A 361 -3.11 22.94 -0.74
C THR A 361 -2.43 23.35 -2.04
N ARG A 362 -1.33 24.11 -1.98
CA ARG A 362 -0.57 24.52 -3.16
C ARG A 362 0.05 23.30 -3.86
N VAL A 363 0.67 22.41 -3.10
CA VAL A 363 1.26 21.18 -3.64
C VAL A 363 0.18 20.23 -4.14
N LEU A 364 -0.94 20.08 -3.43
CA LEU A 364 -2.08 19.27 -3.87
C LEU A 364 -2.60 19.75 -5.24
N ARG A 365 -2.73 21.06 -5.47
CA ARG A 365 -3.10 21.61 -6.77
C ARG A 365 -2.07 21.29 -7.85
N ALA A 366 -0.78 21.43 -7.55
CA ALA A 366 0.30 21.07 -8.47
C ALA A 366 0.32 19.56 -8.78
N MET A 367 -0.04 18.71 -7.83
CA MET A 367 -0.27 17.28 -7.99
C MET A 367 -1.56 16.95 -8.76
N GLN A 368 -2.36 17.94 -9.13
CA GLN A 368 -3.70 17.78 -9.73
C GLN A 368 -4.65 16.97 -8.83
N ARG A 369 -4.51 17.13 -7.52
CA ARG A 369 -5.49 16.62 -6.57
C ARG A 369 -6.67 17.58 -6.50
N THR A 370 -7.88 17.05 -6.64
CA THR A 370 -9.11 17.84 -6.78
C THR A 370 -9.75 18.18 -5.43
N TYR A 371 -8.94 18.33 -4.40
CA TYR A 371 -9.33 18.74 -3.04
C TYR A 371 -8.22 19.57 -2.40
N THR A 372 -8.60 20.35 -1.41
CA THR A 372 -7.72 21.14 -0.56
C THR A 372 -7.36 20.38 0.72
N ARG A 373 -6.40 20.93 1.49
CA ARG A 373 -6.09 20.47 2.84
C ARG A 373 -7.33 20.47 3.75
N ASP A 374 -8.11 21.55 3.72
CA ASP A 374 -9.26 21.72 4.61
C ASP A 374 -10.37 20.71 4.28
N GLU A 375 -10.70 20.54 3.00
CA GLU A 375 -11.65 19.51 2.54
C GLU A 375 -11.19 18.10 2.92
N TYR A 376 -9.88 17.85 2.92
CA TYR A 376 -9.35 16.57 3.41
C TYR A 376 -9.52 16.42 4.92
N LEU A 377 -9.26 17.45 5.71
CA LEU A 377 -9.48 17.43 7.16
C LEU A 377 -10.96 17.25 7.53
N GLU A 378 -11.89 17.78 6.73
CA GLU A 378 -13.31 17.49 6.87
C GLU A 378 -13.63 16.00 6.70
N LYS A 379 -12.94 15.29 5.77
CA LYS A 379 -13.08 13.83 5.64
C LYS A 379 -12.54 13.11 6.86
N ILE A 380 -11.40 13.56 7.42
CA ILE A 380 -10.88 13.01 8.67
C ILE A 380 -11.86 13.22 9.83
N ALA A 381 -12.43 14.42 9.95
CA ALA A 381 -13.44 14.73 10.98
C ALA A 381 -14.69 13.85 10.81
N LEU A 382 -15.15 13.64 9.57
CA LEU A 382 -16.26 12.74 9.27
C LEU A 382 -15.95 11.30 9.72
N ILE A 383 -14.76 10.76 9.43
CA ILE A 383 -14.37 9.42 9.88
C ILE A 383 -14.31 9.35 11.41
N ARG A 384 -13.77 10.39 12.06
CA ARG A 384 -13.66 10.46 13.53
C ARG A 384 -15.02 10.65 14.24
N SER A 385 -16.07 11.08 13.52
CA SER A 385 -17.42 11.21 14.06
C SER A 385 -18.19 9.88 14.16
N ALA A 386 -17.65 8.79 13.63
CA ALA A 386 -18.23 7.45 13.77
C ALA A 386 -18.23 7.00 15.25
N ARG A 387 -19.21 6.19 15.63
CA ARG A 387 -19.28 5.59 16.98
C ARG A 387 -18.15 4.58 17.20
N ARG A 388 -17.78 3.85 16.14
CA ARG A 388 -16.64 2.93 16.14
C ARG A 388 -15.34 3.70 15.97
N SER A 389 -14.29 3.29 16.68
CA SER A 389 -12.96 3.89 16.50
C SER A 389 -12.32 3.40 15.20
N ILE A 390 -12.45 4.19 14.14
CA ILE A 390 -11.91 3.86 12.81
C ILE A 390 -10.45 4.34 12.74
N SER A 391 -9.55 3.42 12.47
CA SER A 391 -8.12 3.65 12.20
C SER A 391 -7.95 4.28 10.82
N VAL A 392 -7.12 5.32 10.72
CA VAL A 392 -6.85 6.01 9.45
C VAL A 392 -5.38 5.92 9.10
N THR A 393 -5.10 5.44 7.89
CA THR A 393 -3.75 5.45 7.31
C THR A 393 -3.72 6.28 6.04
N SER A 394 -2.54 6.79 5.66
CA SER A 394 -2.39 7.67 4.51
C SER A 394 -1.06 7.45 3.79
N ASP A 395 -0.94 8.02 2.58
CA ASP A 395 0.31 8.15 1.84
C ASP A 395 0.70 9.62 1.75
N ILE A 396 2.01 9.90 1.81
CA ILE A 396 2.60 11.22 1.64
C ILE A 396 3.79 11.13 0.69
N ILE A 397 3.87 12.07 -0.24
CA ILE A 397 4.98 12.25 -1.15
C ILE A 397 5.67 13.57 -0.79
N VAL A 398 6.96 13.52 -0.45
CA VAL A 398 7.80 14.69 -0.19
C VAL A 398 8.73 14.95 -1.36
N GLY A 399 9.16 16.20 -1.53
CA GLY A 399 10.06 16.58 -2.61
C GLY A 399 9.39 16.59 -3.97
N PHE A 400 8.08 16.82 -4.04
CA PHE A 400 7.37 17.05 -5.29
C PHE A 400 7.89 18.33 -5.96
N PRO A 401 8.00 18.42 -7.30
CA PRO A 401 8.52 19.59 -7.98
C PRO A 401 7.91 20.91 -7.47
N GLY A 402 8.77 21.83 -7.05
CA GLY A 402 8.38 23.13 -6.51
C GLY A 402 7.87 23.13 -5.07
N GLU A 403 7.93 22.04 -4.32
CA GLU A 403 7.60 22.00 -2.89
C GLU A 403 8.60 22.86 -2.10
N THR A 404 8.11 23.74 -1.23
CA THR A 404 8.92 24.64 -0.36
C THR A 404 8.99 24.12 1.08
N GLU A 405 9.77 24.81 1.93
CA GLU A 405 9.83 24.49 3.37
C GLU A 405 8.49 24.75 4.07
N GLU A 406 7.75 25.77 3.65
CA GLU A 406 6.41 26.07 4.17
C GLU A 406 5.43 24.94 3.85
N ASP A 407 5.51 24.34 2.66
CA ASP A 407 4.67 23.20 2.28
C ASP A 407 4.99 21.96 3.12
N VAL A 408 6.28 21.77 3.45
CA VAL A 408 6.70 20.69 4.37
C VAL A 408 6.16 20.95 5.78
N ALA A 409 6.23 22.18 6.26
CA ALA A 409 5.66 22.56 7.56
C ALA A 409 4.14 22.35 7.59
N GLU A 410 3.41 22.69 6.52
CA GLU A 410 1.98 22.39 6.37
C GLU A 410 1.72 20.88 6.40
N THR A 411 2.60 20.07 5.79
CA THR A 411 2.47 18.60 5.81
C THR A 411 2.70 18.05 7.22
N LEU A 412 3.69 18.55 7.96
CA LEU A 412 3.92 18.16 9.35
C LEU A 412 2.73 18.54 10.24
N SER A 413 2.19 19.75 10.08
CA SER A 413 1.01 20.19 10.84
C SER A 413 -0.27 19.41 10.46
N LEU A 414 -0.36 18.89 9.23
CA LEU A 414 -1.44 17.98 8.86
C LEU A 414 -1.34 16.64 9.62
N LEU A 415 -0.14 16.08 9.79
CA LEU A 415 0.03 14.86 10.59
C LEU A 415 -0.50 15.04 12.01
N GLU A 416 -0.22 16.21 12.61
CA GLU A 416 -0.71 16.55 13.95
C GLU A 416 -2.22 16.70 14.01
N ALA A 417 -2.83 17.34 13.03
CA ALA A 417 -4.27 17.51 12.96
C ALA A 417 -5.02 16.19 12.70
N ALA A 418 -4.51 15.36 11.80
CA ALA A 418 -5.15 14.12 11.39
C ALA A 418 -4.93 12.96 12.36
N GLN A 419 -3.79 12.95 13.11
CA GLN A 419 -3.44 11.89 14.06
C GLN A 419 -3.54 10.49 13.42
N TYR A 420 -2.77 10.26 12.34
CA TYR A 420 -2.83 9.00 11.61
C TYR A 420 -2.34 7.81 12.43
N ASP A 421 -2.96 6.67 12.22
CA ASP A 421 -2.55 5.38 12.78
C ASP A 421 -1.37 4.77 12.02
N GLY A 422 -1.03 5.32 10.85
CA GLY A 422 0.14 5.00 10.06
C GLY A 422 0.19 5.83 8.77
N VAL A 423 1.40 6.17 8.34
CA VAL A 423 1.64 6.86 7.07
C VAL A 423 2.75 6.13 6.32
N PHE A 424 2.53 5.93 5.02
CA PHE A 424 3.58 5.53 4.10
C PHE A 424 4.10 6.80 3.41
N ALA A 425 5.32 7.21 3.76
CA ALA A 425 5.96 8.38 3.21
C ALA A 425 6.98 7.99 2.14
N PHE A 426 6.98 8.71 1.02
CA PHE A 426 7.81 8.46 -0.14
C PHE A 426 8.48 9.75 -0.61
N GLN A 427 9.68 9.63 -1.16
CA GLN A 427 10.27 10.71 -1.98
C GLN A 427 9.58 10.71 -3.35
N TYR A 428 9.34 11.90 -3.89
CA TYR A 428 8.95 12.02 -5.29
C TYR A 428 10.01 11.40 -6.20
N SER A 429 9.56 10.59 -7.12
CA SER A 429 10.36 9.97 -8.17
C SER A 429 9.66 10.18 -9.51
N PRO A 430 10.33 10.80 -10.50
CA PRO A 430 9.74 11.02 -11.82
C PRO A 430 9.37 9.71 -12.49
N ARG A 431 8.23 9.70 -13.19
CA ARG A 431 7.74 8.54 -13.93
C ARG A 431 7.48 8.92 -15.39
N PRO A 432 7.77 8.02 -16.35
CA PRO A 432 7.46 8.27 -17.75
C PRO A 432 5.97 8.55 -17.94
N ASN A 433 5.66 9.36 -18.93
CA ASN A 433 4.31 9.73 -19.35
C ASN A 433 3.50 10.53 -18.31
N THR A 434 4.05 10.91 -17.16
CA THR A 434 3.35 11.70 -16.14
C THR A 434 3.52 13.20 -16.37
N ALA A 435 2.48 13.99 -16.04
CA ALA A 435 2.53 15.44 -16.19
C ALA A 435 3.62 16.09 -15.32
N SER A 436 3.91 15.53 -14.13
CA SER A 436 4.96 16.04 -13.24
C SER A 436 6.38 15.88 -13.80
N LEU A 437 6.60 15.00 -14.77
CA LEU A 437 7.90 14.84 -15.44
C LEU A 437 8.31 16.15 -16.13
N GLN A 438 7.33 16.88 -16.70
CA GLN A 438 7.57 18.16 -17.39
C GLN A 438 7.87 19.33 -16.44
N MET A 439 7.53 19.19 -15.15
CA MET A 439 7.83 20.20 -14.14
C MET A 439 9.32 20.25 -13.76
N GLY A 440 10.08 19.21 -14.14
CA GLY A 440 11.47 19.00 -13.74
C GLY A 440 11.61 18.57 -12.28
N ASP A 441 12.64 17.82 -11.98
CA ASP A 441 12.97 17.37 -10.62
C ASP A 441 14.04 18.31 -10.03
N THR A 442 13.59 19.46 -9.49
CA THR A 442 14.47 20.55 -9.05
C THR A 442 14.96 20.41 -7.60
N ILE A 443 14.40 19.49 -6.82
CA ILE A 443 14.76 19.30 -5.41
C ILE A 443 15.84 18.23 -5.31
N PRO A 444 17.04 18.54 -4.73
CA PRO A 444 18.11 17.58 -4.58
C PRO A 444 17.69 16.32 -3.80
N ALA A 445 18.28 15.17 -4.12
CA ALA A 445 17.96 13.90 -3.46
C ALA A 445 18.24 13.94 -1.94
N GLU A 446 19.28 14.66 -1.51
CA GLU A 446 19.60 14.86 -0.09
C GLU A 446 18.46 15.61 0.62
N GLU A 447 17.95 16.67 0.01
CA GLU A 447 16.85 17.45 0.56
C GLU A 447 15.55 16.65 0.62
N LYS A 448 15.23 15.86 -0.41
CA LYS A 448 14.13 14.90 -0.35
C LYS A 448 14.31 13.90 0.79
N GLY A 449 15.55 13.43 1.02
CA GLY A 449 15.90 12.55 2.14
C GLY A 449 15.63 13.20 3.50
N ARG A 450 16.04 14.46 3.67
CA ARG A 450 15.82 15.25 4.90
C ARG A 450 14.31 15.42 5.16
N ARG A 451 13.53 15.84 4.15
CA ARG A 451 12.05 16.00 4.26
C ARG A 451 11.36 14.69 4.59
N LEU A 452 11.79 13.60 3.97
CA LEU A 452 11.27 12.27 4.27
C LEU A 452 11.51 11.89 5.74
N ALA A 453 12.70 12.13 6.26
CA ALA A 453 13.04 11.84 7.64
C ALA A 453 12.15 12.64 8.61
N LEU A 454 11.94 13.95 8.37
CA LEU A 454 11.07 14.79 9.20
C LEU A 454 9.63 14.24 9.28
N VAL A 455 9.05 13.86 8.13
CA VAL A 455 7.69 13.29 8.06
C VAL A 455 7.64 11.94 8.78
N GLN A 456 8.65 11.08 8.59
CA GLN A 456 8.72 9.76 9.22
C GLN A 456 8.88 9.85 10.74
N ASP A 457 9.76 10.74 11.23
CA ASP A 457 10.00 10.92 12.66
C ASP A 457 8.76 11.47 13.34
N ARG A 458 8.11 12.50 12.76
CA ARG A 458 6.87 13.05 13.34
C ARG A 458 5.74 12.02 13.35
N GLN A 459 5.55 11.29 12.26
CA GLN A 459 4.54 10.24 12.21
C GLN A 459 4.84 9.11 13.21
N ARG A 460 6.10 8.76 13.41
CA ARG A 460 6.51 7.74 14.38
C ARG A 460 6.12 8.12 15.82
N GLU A 461 6.30 9.39 16.19
CA GLU A 461 5.86 9.90 17.50
C GLU A 461 4.34 9.75 17.69
N ILE A 462 3.57 10.21 16.70
CA ILE A 462 2.10 10.10 16.69
C ILE A 462 1.69 8.62 16.80
N GLN A 463 2.29 7.75 16.00
CA GLN A 463 1.93 6.34 15.97
C GLN A 463 2.25 5.61 17.27
N ILE A 464 3.37 5.93 17.93
CA ILE A 464 3.73 5.41 19.26
C ILE A 464 2.67 5.86 20.29
N ALA A 465 2.32 7.14 20.29
CA ALA A 465 1.33 7.68 21.23
C ALA A 465 -0.02 6.96 21.06
N ARG A 466 -0.53 6.88 19.82
CA ARG A 466 -1.79 6.20 19.53
C ARG A 466 -1.77 4.69 19.82
N ASN A 467 -0.65 4.01 19.57
CA ASN A 467 -0.54 2.59 19.91
C ASN A 467 -0.48 2.36 21.43
N ASN A 468 0.12 3.29 22.18
CA ASN A 468 0.13 3.22 23.65
C ASN A 468 -1.26 3.33 24.28
N GLU A 469 -2.19 4.08 23.68
CA GLU A 469 -3.59 4.17 24.11
C GLU A 469 -4.31 2.81 24.07
N LEU A 470 -3.80 1.84 23.32
CA LEU A 470 -4.39 0.52 23.16
C LEU A 470 -3.86 -0.50 24.19
N VAL A 471 -2.87 -0.14 24.99
CA VAL A 471 -2.33 -1.03 26.03
C VAL A 471 -3.41 -1.28 27.10
N GLY A 472 -3.60 -2.57 27.45
CA GLY A 472 -4.65 -3.01 28.35
C GLY A 472 -5.98 -3.36 27.67
N GLN A 473 -6.20 -2.91 26.42
CA GLN A 473 -7.41 -3.23 25.67
C GLN A 473 -7.34 -4.63 25.05
N THR A 474 -8.50 -5.23 24.82
CA THR A 474 -8.63 -6.56 24.18
C THR A 474 -9.20 -6.42 22.78
N PHE A 475 -8.59 -7.10 21.82
CA PHE A 475 -8.99 -7.08 20.42
C PHE A 475 -9.16 -8.49 19.87
N GLU A 476 -10.15 -8.66 19.00
CA GLU A 476 -10.23 -9.86 18.16
C GLU A 476 -9.14 -9.80 17.08
N VAL A 477 -8.34 -10.84 16.99
CA VAL A 477 -7.21 -10.97 16.07
C VAL A 477 -7.40 -12.19 15.19
N LEU A 478 -7.35 -12.02 13.87
CA LEU A 478 -7.19 -13.12 12.93
C LEU A 478 -5.71 -13.49 12.90
N VAL A 479 -5.38 -14.71 13.28
CA VAL A 479 -3.99 -15.19 13.32
C VAL A 479 -3.52 -15.53 11.91
N ASP A 480 -2.53 -14.76 11.41
CA ASP A 480 -2.02 -14.86 10.04
C ASP A 480 -0.89 -15.88 9.89
N GLY A 481 -0.12 -16.11 10.95
CA GLY A 481 1.07 -16.97 10.90
C GLY A 481 1.94 -16.93 12.16
N ALA A 482 3.13 -17.48 12.04
CA ALA A 482 4.14 -17.37 13.09
C ALA A 482 4.70 -15.94 13.17
N SER A 483 4.94 -15.45 14.39
CA SER A 483 5.60 -14.15 14.59
C SER A 483 7.04 -14.21 14.08
N ARG A 484 7.46 -13.15 13.38
CA ARG A 484 8.87 -12.99 12.94
C ARG A 484 9.83 -12.64 14.07
N ARG A 485 9.33 -12.23 15.23
CA ARG A 485 10.14 -12.09 16.42
C ARG A 485 10.59 -13.50 16.84
N ARG A 486 11.90 -13.75 16.84
CA ARG A 486 12.49 -15.05 17.15
C ARG A 486 11.84 -15.65 18.38
N ALA A 487 11.38 -16.91 18.26
CA ALA A 487 11.08 -17.75 19.40
C ALA A 487 12.27 -17.72 20.35
N SER A 488 12.00 -17.61 21.66
CA SER A 488 13.05 -17.82 22.68
C SER A 488 13.72 -19.17 22.41
N PRO A 489 15.07 -19.28 22.47
CA PRO A 489 15.78 -20.53 22.23
C PRO A 489 15.38 -21.68 23.18
N ALA A 490 14.58 -21.39 24.19
CA ALA A 490 14.25 -22.31 25.31
C ALA A 490 12.87 -22.98 25.20
N GLY A 491 12.36 -23.29 24.00
CA GLY A 491 11.13 -24.10 23.88
C GLY A 491 9.88 -23.51 24.54
N GLY A 492 9.79 -22.16 24.58
CA GLY A 492 8.64 -21.46 25.15
C GLY A 492 7.39 -21.53 24.25
N PRO A 493 6.24 -20.99 24.70
CA PRO A 493 4.98 -21.01 23.96
C PRO A 493 5.17 -20.41 22.56
N GLY A 494 4.47 -20.98 21.57
CA GLY A 494 4.55 -20.55 20.18
C GLY A 494 4.23 -19.06 20.05
N GLN A 495 5.04 -18.33 19.26
CA GLN A 495 4.80 -16.93 18.97
C GLN A 495 4.03 -16.82 17.65
N TRP A 496 2.89 -16.17 17.71
CA TRP A 496 1.98 -15.96 16.59
C TRP A 496 1.91 -14.47 16.21
N ALA A 497 1.53 -14.20 14.99
CA ALA A 497 1.19 -12.88 14.53
C ALA A 497 -0.19 -12.89 13.88
N GLY A 498 -0.90 -11.79 13.98
CA GLY A 498 -2.20 -11.63 13.34
C GLY A 498 -2.58 -10.16 13.19
N ARG A 499 -3.78 -9.93 12.68
CA ARG A 499 -4.31 -8.59 12.43
C ARG A 499 -5.62 -8.33 13.16
N THR A 500 -5.70 -7.15 13.77
CA THR A 500 -6.93 -6.62 14.33
C THR A 500 -7.87 -6.12 13.22
N SER A 501 -9.15 -5.85 13.56
CA SER A 501 -10.08 -5.15 12.67
C SER A 501 -9.52 -3.80 12.18
N SER A 502 -8.85 -3.06 13.06
CA SER A 502 -8.18 -1.78 12.74
C SER A 502 -6.87 -1.92 11.96
N ASN A 503 -6.60 -3.09 11.37
CA ASN A 503 -5.43 -3.41 10.54
C ASN A 503 -4.07 -3.35 11.25
N ARG A 504 -4.02 -3.32 12.58
CA ARG A 504 -2.76 -3.36 13.32
C ARG A 504 -2.22 -4.78 13.39
N ILE A 505 -0.91 -4.90 13.23
CA ILE A 505 -0.20 -6.16 13.47
C ILE A 505 -0.11 -6.36 14.98
N LEU A 506 -0.53 -7.52 15.45
CA LEU A 506 -0.43 -7.92 16.85
C LEU A 506 0.36 -9.22 16.94
N ASN A 507 1.50 -9.16 17.64
CA ASN A 507 2.32 -10.31 17.98
C ASN A 507 1.88 -10.85 19.33
N LEU A 508 1.68 -12.14 19.45
CA LEU A 508 1.19 -12.75 20.69
C LEU A 508 1.91 -14.05 21.02
N SER A 509 1.99 -14.33 22.30
CA SER A 509 2.41 -15.62 22.83
C SER A 509 1.18 -16.43 23.22
N SER A 510 1.11 -17.70 22.81
CA SER A 510 0.05 -18.60 23.20
C SER A 510 0.62 -20.01 23.39
N PRO A 511 0.18 -20.75 24.42
CA PRO A 511 0.52 -22.14 24.59
C PRO A 511 -0.18 -23.08 23.59
N HIS A 512 -1.21 -22.56 22.90
CA HIS A 512 -2.01 -23.35 21.96
C HIS A 512 -1.33 -23.44 20.60
N ALA A 513 -1.24 -24.67 20.08
CA ALA A 513 -0.86 -24.93 18.70
C ALA A 513 -2.08 -24.80 17.77
N GLY A 514 -1.84 -24.58 16.47
CA GLY A 514 -2.92 -24.61 15.48
C GLY A 514 -3.82 -23.37 15.44
N LEU A 515 -3.33 -22.21 15.88
CA LEU A 515 -4.10 -20.96 15.87
C LEU A 515 -4.24 -20.31 14.47
N LEU A 516 -3.50 -20.79 13.49
CA LEU A 516 -3.53 -20.23 12.13
C LEU A 516 -4.95 -20.19 11.57
N GLY A 517 -5.38 -19.02 11.12
CA GLY A 517 -6.72 -18.78 10.57
C GLY A 517 -7.83 -18.63 11.62
N GLN A 518 -7.49 -18.73 12.90
CA GLN A 518 -8.47 -18.55 13.97
C GLN A 518 -8.62 -17.07 14.38
N TYR A 519 -9.81 -16.72 14.81
CA TYR A 519 -10.12 -15.43 15.44
C TYR A 519 -10.08 -15.62 16.95
N ILE A 520 -9.15 -14.96 17.61
CA ILE A 520 -8.92 -15.08 19.04
C ILE A 520 -8.95 -13.71 19.72
N GLN A 521 -9.26 -13.70 21.02
CA GLN A 521 -9.20 -12.49 21.83
C GLN A 521 -7.78 -12.31 22.38
N VAL A 522 -7.20 -11.12 22.16
CA VAL A 522 -5.84 -10.80 22.60
C VAL A 522 -5.83 -9.49 23.36
N ARG A 523 -5.35 -9.52 24.61
CA ARG A 523 -5.12 -8.31 25.40
C ARG A 523 -3.76 -7.74 25.09
N VAL A 524 -3.70 -6.48 24.70
CA VAL A 524 -2.46 -5.76 24.42
C VAL A 524 -1.70 -5.50 25.72
N THR A 525 -0.46 -5.96 25.79
CA THR A 525 0.43 -5.76 26.95
C THR A 525 1.49 -4.71 26.70
N ARG A 526 1.87 -4.51 25.43
CA ARG A 526 2.89 -3.52 25.04
C ARG A 526 2.67 -3.04 23.61
N ALA A 527 2.99 -1.77 23.38
CA ALA A 527 2.99 -1.16 22.06
C ALA A 527 4.42 -0.95 21.52
N SER A 528 4.53 -0.94 20.20
CA SER A 528 5.70 -0.54 19.41
C SER A 528 5.21 0.36 18.27
N PRO A 529 6.09 1.11 17.59
CA PRO A 529 5.64 1.97 16.49
C PRO A 529 4.81 1.22 15.44
N ASN A 530 5.24 0.02 15.03
CA ASN A 530 4.66 -0.69 13.89
C ASN A 530 3.86 -1.94 14.27
N SER A 531 3.77 -2.28 15.55
CA SER A 531 3.04 -3.47 16.00
C SER A 531 2.69 -3.40 17.48
N LEU A 532 1.67 -4.14 17.85
CA LEU A 532 1.29 -4.41 19.22
C LEU A 532 1.84 -5.76 19.66
N ILE A 533 1.97 -5.94 20.97
CA ILE A 533 2.31 -7.20 21.61
C ILE A 533 1.22 -7.50 22.62
N GLY A 534 0.77 -8.73 22.69
CA GLY A 534 -0.31 -9.11 23.59
C GLY A 534 -0.27 -10.58 24.00
N GLU A 535 -1.24 -10.93 24.81
CA GLU A 535 -1.44 -12.26 25.35
C GLU A 535 -2.83 -12.76 24.95
N HIS A 536 -2.92 -14.02 24.57
CA HIS A 536 -4.20 -14.69 24.31
C HIS A 536 -5.03 -14.69 25.60
N VAL A 537 -6.27 -14.25 25.50
CA VAL A 537 -7.25 -14.28 26.60
C VAL A 537 -8.24 -15.40 26.28
N ASN A 538 -8.36 -16.36 27.22
CA ASN A 538 -9.30 -17.49 27.08
C ASN A 538 -10.74 -17.04 27.23
#